data_04e77d653c831c7419cf3c35eb5f89d6
#
_entry.id   04e77d653c831c7419cf3c35eb5f89d6
#
_cell.length_a   1.000
_cell.length_b   1.000
_cell.length_c   1.000
_cell.angle_alpha   90.00
_cell.angle_beta   90.00
_cell.angle_gamma   90.00
#
_symmetry.space_group_name_H-M   'P 1'
#
loop_
_entity.id
_entity.type
_entity.pdbx_description
1 polymer ?
#
loop_
_entity_poly.entity_id
_entity_poly.type
_entity_poly.pdbx_seq_one_letter_code
_entity_poly.pdbx_strand_id
1 'polypeptide(L)'
;MGILKLIRETSARHQHDDALARAGLNAKGWHILFQAMIEAESSYNPTAVSPKGAYGLGQLMPQTARSLGVDPRDVAQNLDGAARYLLAQLSTFQNIDLALAAYNAGPHRVVEYSGVPPFAETRDYIARIHRIRNRLTGQPVSQPSVHLANRRPERPPVHIDLN
;
A
#
# COMPACT_ATOMS: atom_id res chain seq x y z
N MET A 1 14.04 -21.27 4.15
CA MET A 1 12.65 -21.10 3.66
C MET A 1 12.61 -19.91 2.72
N GLY A 2 12.01 -20.05 1.53
CA GLY A 2 11.99 -18.96 0.53
C GLY A 2 11.05 -17.81 0.92
N ILE A 3 11.42 -16.59 0.54
CA ILE A 3 10.65 -15.38 0.85
C ILE A 3 9.22 -15.45 0.29
N LEU A 4 9.05 -15.91 -0.94
CA LEU A 4 7.72 -16.02 -1.56
C LEU A 4 6.80 -16.99 -0.80
N LYS A 5 7.35 -18.05 -0.24
CA LYS A 5 6.60 -18.97 0.61
C LYS A 5 6.14 -18.27 1.89
N LEU A 6 7.02 -17.53 2.54
CA LEU A 6 6.67 -16.77 3.75
C LEU A 6 5.61 -15.72 3.49
N ILE A 7 5.68 -15.03 2.34
CA ILE A 7 4.65 -14.06 1.92
C ILE A 7 3.30 -14.76 1.76
N ARG A 8 3.28 -15.92 1.10
CA ARG A 8 2.05 -16.69 0.91
C ARG A 8 1.45 -17.14 2.24
N GLU A 9 2.26 -17.67 3.12
CA GLU A 9 1.82 -18.12 4.45
C GLU A 9 1.30 -16.94 5.29
N THR A 10 1.96 -15.80 5.22
CA THR A 10 1.52 -14.59 5.93
C THR A 10 0.18 -14.09 5.40
N SER A 11 0.04 -13.96 4.09
CA SER A 11 -1.24 -13.53 3.50
C SER A 11 -2.37 -14.51 3.81
N ALA A 12 -2.09 -15.82 3.80
CA ALA A 12 -3.08 -16.84 4.13
C ALA A 12 -3.60 -16.74 5.57
N ARG A 13 -2.73 -16.40 6.53
CA ARG A 13 -3.16 -16.19 7.93
C ARG A 13 -4.14 -15.03 8.09
N HIS A 14 -4.11 -14.05 7.20
CA HIS A 14 -4.95 -12.85 7.27
C HIS A 14 -6.06 -12.81 6.23
N GLN A 15 -6.27 -13.88 5.46
CA GLN A 15 -7.19 -13.88 4.31
C GLN A 15 -8.69 -13.76 4.67
N HIS A 16 -9.03 -13.88 5.93
CA HIS A 16 -10.41 -13.75 6.43
C HIS A 16 -10.66 -12.43 7.16
N ASP A 17 -9.72 -11.49 7.12
CA ASP A 17 -9.90 -10.18 7.74
C ASP A 17 -11.05 -9.41 7.04
N ASP A 18 -11.95 -8.84 7.85
CA ASP A 18 -13.13 -8.11 7.36
C ASP A 18 -12.78 -6.90 6.49
N ALA A 19 -11.59 -6.31 6.68
CA ALA A 19 -11.13 -5.18 5.89
C ALA A 19 -11.02 -5.52 4.40
N LEU A 20 -10.75 -6.78 4.05
CA LEU A 20 -10.59 -7.21 2.66
C LEU A 20 -11.89 -7.09 1.88
N ALA A 21 -12.98 -7.59 2.42
CA ALA A 21 -14.29 -7.50 1.77
C ALA A 21 -14.73 -6.05 1.56
N ARG A 22 -14.48 -5.18 2.54
CA ARG A 22 -14.79 -3.75 2.45
C ARG A 22 -13.98 -3.03 1.37
N ALA A 23 -12.77 -3.51 1.10
CA ALA A 23 -11.91 -2.97 0.04
C ALA A 23 -12.11 -3.67 -1.32
N GLY A 24 -13.06 -4.60 -1.41
CA GLY A 24 -13.34 -5.35 -2.63
C GLY A 24 -12.32 -6.43 -2.97
N LEU A 25 -11.61 -6.96 -1.96
CA LEU A 25 -10.57 -7.97 -2.12
C LEU A 25 -11.07 -9.35 -1.66
N ASN A 26 -10.87 -10.36 -2.50
CA ASN A 26 -10.93 -11.76 -2.09
C ASN A 26 -9.54 -12.24 -1.63
N ALA A 27 -9.44 -13.51 -1.20
CA ALA A 27 -8.19 -14.07 -0.71
C ALA A 27 -7.05 -14.00 -1.75
N LYS A 28 -7.35 -14.28 -3.02
CA LYS A 28 -6.38 -14.21 -4.12
C LYS A 28 -5.93 -12.77 -4.38
N GLY A 29 -6.86 -11.83 -4.44
CA GLY A 29 -6.56 -10.41 -4.63
C GLY A 29 -5.73 -9.84 -3.48
N TRP A 30 -6.02 -10.24 -2.27
CA TRP A 30 -5.24 -9.88 -1.08
C TRP A 30 -3.80 -10.40 -1.17
N HIS A 31 -3.62 -11.68 -1.48
CA HIS A 31 -2.28 -12.25 -1.62
C HIS A 31 -1.46 -11.49 -2.67
N ILE A 32 -2.05 -11.22 -3.84
CA ILE A 32 -1.38 -10.50 -4.93
C ILE A 32 -1.04 -9.06 -4.51
N LEU A 33 -1.96 -8.36 -3.87
CA LEU A 33 -1.70 -7.00 -3.36
C LEU A 33 -0.56 -6.99 -2.35
N PHE A 34 -0.59 -7.89 -1.39
CA PHE A 34 0.44 -7.98 -0.35
C PHE A 34 1.82 -8.30 -0.96
N GLN A 35 1.89 -9.30 -1.84
CA GLN A 35 3.14 -9.63 -2.52
C GLN A 35 3.66 -8.46 -3.37
N ALA A 36 2.79 -7.79 -4.11
CA ALA A 36 3.16 -6.63 -4.93
C ALA A 36 3.71 -5.48 -4.08
N MET A 37 3.10 -5.24 -2.93
CA MET A 37 3.59 -4.23 -1.98
C MET A 37 4.98 -4.59 -1.45
N ILE A 38 5.21 -5.82 -1.04
CA ILE A 38 6.53 -6.27 -0.56
C ILE A 38 7.59 -6.13 -1.65
N GLU A 39 7.27 -6.46 -2.89
CA GLU A 39 8.21 -6.26 -4.01
C GLU A 39 8.52 -4.77 -4.20
N ALA A 40 7.51 -3.91 -4.17
CA ALA A 40 7.70 -2.46 -4.31
C ALA A 40 8.55 -1.87 -3.16
N GLU A 41 8.36 -2.36 -1.94
CA GLU A 41 9.07 -1.86 -0.76
C GLU A 41 10.54 -2.25 -0.72
N SER A 42 10.85 -3.50 -1.00
CA SER A 42 12.18 -4.05 -0.70
C SER A 42 12.81 -4.85 -1.84
N SER A 43 12.09 -5.08 -2.95
CA SER A 43 12.49 -6.06 -3.97
C SER A 43 12.83 -7.43 -3.36
N TYR A 44 12.06 -7.83 -2.35
CA TYR A 44 12.23 -9.07 -1.60
C TYR A 44 13.55 -9.16 -0.80
N ASN A 45 14.19 -8.02 -0.51
CA ASN A 45 15.40 -7.99 0.32
C ASN A 45 15.04 -7.87 1.81
N PRO A 46 15.28 -8.93 2.62
CA PRO A 46 14.90 -8.93 4.03
C PRO A 46 15.74 -7.98 4.90
N THR A 47 16.85 -7.46 4.40
CA THR A 47 17.75 -6.54 5.10
C THR A 47 17.78 -5.15 4.48
N ALA A 48 16.85 -4.83 3.58
CA ALA A 48 16.78 -3.51 2.98
C ALA A 48 16.55 -2.43 4.03
N VAL A 49 17.31 -1.33 3.95
CA VAL A 49 17.18 -0.17 4.85
C VAL A 49 17.01 1.09 4.02
N SER A 50 15.95 1.85 4.28
CA SER A 50 15.74 3.13 3.62
C SER A 50 16.56 4.24 4.27
N PRO A 51 16.78 5.39 3.59
CA PRO A 51 17.46 6.56 4.18
C PRO A 51 16.80 7.06 5.47
N LYS A 52 15.48 6.85 5.62
CA LYS A 52 14.71 7.25 6.81
C LYS A 52 14.69 6.19 7.92
N GLY A 53 15.30 5.03 7.69
CA GLY A 53 15.38 3.96 8.68
C GLY A 53 14.27 2.91 8.61
N ALA A 54 13.47 2.90 7.55
CA ALA A 54 12.55 1.79 7.29
C ALA A 54 13.33 0.51 7.04
N TYR A 55 12.86 -0.63 7.56
CA TYR A 55 13.64 -1.86 7.55
C TYR A 55 12.86 -3.06 7.02
N GLY A 56 13.57 -3.89 6.26
CA GLY A 56 13.20 -5.22 5.88
C GLY A 56 12.17 -5.29 4.75
N LEU A 57 11.56 -6.44 4.62
CA LEU A 57 10.65 -6.77 3.52
C LEU A 57 9.50 -5.79 3.36
N GLY A 58 8.86 -5.42 4.46
CA GLY A 58 7.74 -4.49 4.46
C GLY A 58 8.13 -3.03 4.70
N GLN A 59 9.43 -2.74 4.81
CA GLN A 59 9.95 -1.38 5.08
C GLN A 59 9.22 -0.71 6.25
N LEU A 60 9.20 -1.41 7.40
CA LEU A 60 8.60 -0.88 8.61
C LEU A 60 9.50 0.18 9.25
N MET A 61 8.92 1.34 9.54
CA MET A 61 9.58 2.34 10.37
C MET A 61 9.70 1.82 11.81
N PRO A 62 10.75 2.19 12.54
CA PRO A 62 10.96 1.72 13.91
C PRO A 62 9.76 1.96 14.83
N GLN A 63 9.13 3.13 14.73
CA GLN A 63 7.96 3.46 15.53
C GLN A 63 6.75 2.59 15.19
N THR A 64 6.51 2.33 13.90
CA THR A 64 5.44 1.44 13.45
C THR A 64 5.66 0.01 13.94
N ALA A 65 6.89 -0.50 13.83
CA ALA A 65 7.24 -1.82 14.35
C ALA A 65 6.98 -1.93 15.87
N ARG A 66 7.36 -0.92 16.63
CA ARG A 66 7.08 -0.87 18.09
C ARG A 66 5.58 -0.87 18.38
N SER A 67 4.81 -0.07 17.66
CA SER A 67 3.35 -0.01 17.82
C SER A 67 2.67 -1.34 17.50
N LEU A 68 3.22 -2.08 16.55
CA LEU A 68 2.72 -3.41 16.16
C LEU A 68 3.24 -4.53 17.07
N GLY A 69 4.22 -4.25 17.92
CA GLY A 69 4.84 -5.25 18.80
C GLY A 69 5.67 -6.28 18.02
N VAL A 70 6.27 -5.91 16.90
CA VAL A 70 7.10 -6.79 16.08
C VAL A 70 8.56 -6.36 16.09
N ASP A 71 9.45 -7.36 15.97
CA ASP A 71 10.86 -7.12 15.67
C ASP A 71 11.01 -7.03 14.14
N PRO A 72 11.36 -5.86 13.59
CA PRO A 72 11.46 -5.70 12.14
C PRO A 72 12.64 -6.46 11.53
N ARG A 73 13.61 -6.88 12.35
CA ARG A 73 14.77 -7.68 11.90
C ARG A 73 14.46 -9.16 11.77
N ASP A 74 13.41 -9.63 12.41
CA ASP A 74 12.89 -10.97 12.20
C ASP A 74 12.02 -10.99 10.94
N VAL A 75 12.37 -11.84 9.98
CA VAL A 75 11.71 -11.86 8.66
C VAL A 75 10.22 -12.16 8.77
N ALA A 76 9.84 -13.16 9.56
CA ALA A 76 8.44 -13.53 9.74
C ALA A 76 7.64 -12.44 10.46
N GLN A 77 8.22 -11.83 11.49
CA GLN A 77 7.58 -10.73 12.22
C GLN A 77 7.46 -9.47 11.36
N ASN A 78 8.45 -9.17 10.53
CA ASN A 78 8.38 -8.04 9.60
C ASN A 78 7.21 -8.22 8.63
N LEU A 79 7.07 -9.40 8.01
CA LEU A 79 5.96 -9.69 7.10
C LEU A 79 4.61 -9.62 7.80
N ASP A 80 4.49 -10.20 8.99
CA ASP A 80 3.25 -10.14 9.76
C ASP A 80 2.87 -8.71 10.14
N GLY A 81 3.84 -7.94 10.58
CA GLY A 81 3.65 -6.51 10.87
C GLY A 81 3.22 -5.72 9.63
N ALA A 82 3.86 -5.97 8.50
CA ALA A 82 3.50 -5.33 7.24
C ALA A 82 2.06 -5.68 6.81
N ALA A 83 1.67 -6.95 6.92
CA ALA A 83 0.31 -7.38 6.61
C ALA A 83 -0.72 -6.69 7.52
N ARG A 84 -0.48 -6.69 8.82
CA ARG A 84 -1.37 -6.04 9.80
C ARG A 84 -1.47 -4.53 9.59
N TYR A 85 -0.35 -3.88 9.26
CA TYR A 85 -0.35 -2.44 9.00
C TYR A 85 -1.13 -2.08 7.73
N LEU A 86 -0.95 -2.85 6.64
CA LEU A 86 -1.73 -2.65 5.43
C LEU A 86 -3.23 -2.91 5.66
N LEU A 87 -3.58 -3.97 6.38
CA LEU A 87 -4.97 -4.27 6.73
C LEU A 87 -5.61 -3.16 7.57
N ALA A 88 -4.86 -2.56 8.50
CA ALA A 88 -5.33 -1.41 9.26
C ALA A 88 -5.67 -0.22 8.35
N GLN A 89 -4.86 0.02 7.32
CA GLN A 89 -5.12 1.09 6.35
C GLN A 89 -6.33 0.76 5.46
N LEU A 90 -6.46 -0.49 5.01
CA LEU A 90 -7.63 -0.96 4.27
C LEU A 90 -8.92 -0.84 5.10
N SER A 91 -8.85 -1.14 6.39
CA SER A 91 -9.99 -0.97 7.30
C SER A 91 -10.39 0.50 7.46
N THR A 92 -9.42 1.38 7.62
CA THR A 92 -9.66 2.81 7.84
C THR A 92 -10.20 3.49 6.57
N PHE A 93 -9.60 3.25 5.43
CA PHE A 93 -9.89 4.00 4.20
C PHE A 93 -10.81 3.26 3.23
N GLN A 94 -10.97 1.95 3.38
CA GLN A 94 -11.85 1.10 2.55
C GLN A 94 -11.63 1.26 1.03
N ASN A 95 -10.39 1.57 0.65
CA ASN A 95 -9.98 1.82 -0.72
C ASN A 95 -8.50 1.42 -0.86
N ILE A 96 -8.17 0.68 -1.90
CA ILE A 96 -6.80 0.16 -2.10
C ILE A 96 -5.80 1.29 -2.27
N ASP A 97 -6.08 2.26 -3.13
CA ASP A 97 -5.13 3.34 -3.42
C ASP A 97 -4.90 4.23 -2.19
N LEU A 98 -5.95 4.52 -1.43
CA LEU A 98 -5.82 5.28 -0.19
C LEU A 98 -5.04 4.50 0.88
N ALA A 99 -5.27 3.20 0.99
CA ALA A 99 -4.53 2.35 1.91
C ALA A 99 -3.03 2.29 1.56
N LEU A 100 -2.70 2.17 0.28
CA LEU A 100 -1.31 2.19 -0.19
C LEU A 100 -0.67 3.56 0.04
N ALA A 101 -1.39 4.64 -0.22
CA ALA A 101 -0.92 5.99 0.10
C ALA A 101 -0.64 6.15 1.59
N ALA A 102 -1.53 5.65 2.44
CA ALA A 102 -1.35 5.69 3.90
C ALA A 102 -0.18 4.83 4.37
N TYR A 103 0.04 3.67 3.77
CA TYR A 103 1.20 2.83 4.06
C TYR A 103 2.52 3.55 3.75
N ASN A 104 2.59 4.22 2.60
CA ASN A 104 3.81 4.92 2.13
C ASN A 104 4.02 6.28 2.82
N ALA A 105 3.00 7.13 2.82
CA ALA A 105 3.12 8.53 3.27
C ALA A 105 2.66 8.75 4.72
N GLY A 106 2.01 7.76 5.32
CA GLY A 106 1.37 7.85 6.62
C GLY A 106 -0.13 8.16 6.53
N PRO A 107 -0.96 7.56 7.40
CA PRO A 107 -2.41 7.76 7.37
C PRO A 107 -2.82 9.23 7.60
N HIS A 108 -2.07 9.98 8.41
CA HIS A 108 -2.33 11.40 8.66
C HIS A 108 -2.26 12.25 7.40
N ARG A 109 -1.40 11.90 6.42
CA ARG A 109 -1.30 12.61 5.14
C ARG A 109 -2.52 12.37 4.27
N VAL A 110 -3.05 11.13 4.27
CA VAL A 110 -4.28 10.82 3.54
C VAL A 110 -5.47 11.59 4.12
N VAL A 111 -5.55 11.70 5.42
CA VAL A 111 -6.59 12.52 6.09
C VAL A 111 -6.41 14.00 5.76
N GLU A 112 -5.20 14.53 5.87
CA GLU A 112 -4.86 15.92 5.59
C GLU A 112 -5.26 16.36 4.17
N TYR A 113 -4.98 15.51 3.19
CA TYR A 113 -5.28 15.80 1.77
C TYR A 113 -6.65 15.28 1.32
N SER A 114 -7.39 14.62 2.19
CA SER A 114 -8.68 13.98 1.85
C SER A 114 -8.58 13.07 0.62
N GLY A 115 -7.47 12.37 0.49
CA GLY A 115 -7.17 11.52 -0.66
C GLY A 115 -5.69 11.19 -0.75
N VAL A 116 -5.27 10.71 -1.92
CA VAL A 116 -3.85 10.45 -2.19
C VAL A 116 -3.09 11.78 -2.14
N PRO A 117 -2.06 11.89 -1.26
CA PRO A 117 -1.27 13.11 -1.20
C PRO A 117 -0.56 13.39 -2.53
N PRO A 118 -0.35 14.69 -2.89
CA PRO A 118 0.27 15.05 -4.17
C PRO A 118 1.80 14.90 -4.14
N PHE A 119 2.30 13.83 -3.53
CA PHE A 119 3.73 13.51 -3.47
C PHE A 119 4.11 12.61 -4.64
N ALA A 120 5.13 12.97 -5.39
CA ALA A 120 5.61 12.15 -6.51
C ALA A 120 5.98 10.73 -6.05
N GLU A 121 6.66 10.59 -4.92
CA GLU A 121 7.02 9.29 -4.35
C GLU A 121 5.80 8.42 -4.10
N THR A 122 4.74 8.95 -3.50
CA THR A 122 3.53 8.19 -3.18
C THR A 122 2.77 7.78 -4.43
N ARG A 123 2.65 8.68 -5.41
CA ARG A 123 2.03 8.37 -6.70
C ARG A 123 2.79 7.29 -7.47
N ASP A 124 4.10 7.39 -7.52
CA ASP A 124 4.96 6.41 -8.17
C ASP A 124 4.89 5.05 -7.46
N TYR A 125 4.83 5.04 -6.14
CA TYR A 125 4.65 3.86 -5.31
C TYR A 125 3.34 3.13 -5.65
N ILE A 126 2.22 3.82 -5.68
CA ILE A 126 0.91 3.25 -6.02
C ILE A 126 0.92 2.71 -7.46
N ALA A 127 1.42 3.49 -8.42
CA ALA A 127 1.50 3.08 -9.81
C ALA A 127 2.39 1.83 -9.99
N ARG A 128 3.51 1.76 -9.28
CA ARG A 128 4.42 0.61 -9.30
C ARG A 128 3.73 -0.64 -8.76
N ILE A 129 3.00 -0.55 -7.67
CA ILE A 129 2.28 -1.68 -7.10
C ILE A 129 1.22 -2.20 -8.08
N HIS A 130 0.47 -1.33 -8.74
CA HIS A 130 -0.51 -1.76 -9.75
C HIS A 130 0.14 -2.45 -10.94
N ARG A 131 1.30 -1.98 -11.41
CA ARG A 131 2.06 -2.67 -12.46
C ARG A 131 2.49 -4.07 -12.03
N ILE A 132 2.97 -4.20 -10.80
CA ILE A 132 3.36 -5.51 -10.24
C ILE A 132 2.15 -6.43 -10.12
N ARG A 133 1.02 -5.92 -9.62
CA ARG A 133 -0.24 -6.68 -9.54
C ARG A 133 -0.66 -7.21 -10.90
N ASN A 134 -0.62 -6.38 -11.94
CA ASN A 134 -0.96 -6.78 -13.29
C ASN A 134 -0.01 -7.87 -13.82
N ARG A 135 1.28 -7.73 -13.57
CA ARG A 135 2.26 -8.77 -13.94
C ARG A 135 1.98 -10.09 -13.21
N LEU A 136 1.69 -10.06 -11.90
CA LEU A 136 1.43 -11.25 -11.10
C LEU A 136 0.12 -11.95 -11.50
N THR A 137 -0.87 -11.21 -11.99
CA THR A 137 -2.13 -11.77 -12.49
C THR A 137 -2.06 -12.20 -13.95
N GLY A 138 -0.98 -11.89 -14.67
CA GLY A 138 -0.86 -12.11 -16.11
C GLY A 138 -1.74 -11.22 -16.95
N GLN A 139 -2.31 -10.13 -16.39
CA GLN A 139 -3.13 -9.19 -17.14
C GLN A 139 -2.26 -8.14 -17.84
N PRO A 140 -2.70 -7.64 -19.02
CA PRO A 140 -2.01 -6.55 -19.68
C PRO A 140 -1.99 -5.31 -18.78
N VAL A 141 -0.89 -4.54 -18.84
CA VAL A 141 -0.73 -3.30 -18.09
C VAL A 141 -1.76 -2.28 -18.56
N SER A 142 -2.88 -2.17 -17.84
CA SER A 142 -3.80 -1.05 -18.00
C SER A 142 -3.28 0.16 -17.25
N GLN A 143 -3.55 1.36 -17.74
CA GLN A 143 -3.24 2.59 -17.04
C GLN A 143 -3.89 2.53 -15.63
N PRO A 144 -3.12 2.75 -14.56
CA PRO A 144 -3.70 2.73 -13.22
C PRO A 144 -4.72 3.86 -13.06
N SER A 145 -5.85 3.57 -12.43
CA SER A 145 -6.91 4.54 -12.15
C SER A 145 -6.56 5.52 -11.01
N VAL A 146 -5.29 5.67 -10.71
CA VAL A 146 -4.76 6.53 -9.62
C VAL A 146 -5.19 7.99 -9.75
N HIS A 147 -5.45 8.45 -10.97
CA HIS A 147 -5.80 9.84 -11.27
C HIS A 147 -7.22 10.22 -10.83
N LEU A 148 -8.09 9.27 -10.53
CA LEU A 148 -9.46 9.59 -10.11
C LEU A 148 -9.52 10.24 -8.73
N ALA A 149 -8.62 9.87 -7.82
CA ALA A 149 -8.53 10.46 -6.49
C ALA A 149 -7.91 11.86 -6.49
N ASN A 150 -7.21 12.27 -7.58
CA ASN A 150 -6.46 13.51 -7.69
C ASN A 150 -7.05 14.51 -8.68
N ARG A 151 -8.24 14.28 -9.22
CA ARG A 151 -8.93 15.30 -9.98
C ARG A 151 -9.28 16.43 -9.00
N ARG A 152 -8.56 17.55 -9.11
CA ARG A 152 -9.08 18.82 -8.59
C ARG A 152 -10.45 18.99 -9.24
N PRO A 153 -11.50 19.33 -8.47
CA PRO A 153 -12.72 19.79 -9.09
C PRO A 153 -12.32 20.92 -10.04
N GLU A 154 -12.63 20.77 -11.31
CA GLU A 154 -12.46 21.86 -12.26
C GLU A 154 -13.22 23.04 -11.70
N ARG A 155 -12.53 24.15 -11.46
CA ARG A 155 -13.22 25.39 -11.12
C ARG A 155 -14.17 25.67 -12.27
N PRO A 156 -15.46 25.88 -12.02
CA PRO A 156 -16.36 26.32 -13.09
C PRO A 156 -15.76 27.57 -13.73
N PRO A 157 -15.87 27.72 -15.04
CA PRO A 157 -15.36 28.89 -15.72
C PRO A 157 -15.97 30.13 -15.07
N VAL A 158 -15.12 31.06 -14.64
CA VAL A 158 -15.57 32.35 -14.11
C VAL A 158 -16.17 33.10 -15.31
N HIS A 159 -17.49 33.17 -15.37
CA HIS A 159 -18.16 34.09 -16.26
C HIS A 159 -17.84 35.50 -15.77
N ILE A 160 -16.96 36.19 -16.46
CA ILE A 160 -16.79 37.63 -16.28
C ILE A 160 -17.85 38.25 -17.17
N ASP A 161 -18.95 38.70 -16.54
CA ASP A 161 -19.89 39.59 -17.20
C ASP A 161 -19.20 40.94 -17.32
N LEU A 162 -18.74 41.23 -18.53
CA LEU A 162 -18.32 42.59 -18.92
C LEU A 162 -19.56 43.34 -19.33
N ASN A 163 -20.14 44.11 -18.42
CA ASN A 163 -20.99 45.24 -18.72
C ASN A 163 -20.16 46.50 -18.76
#